data_cc130ea5bbf3588765954c4c26c1f3fe
#
_entry.id   cc130ea5bbf3588765954c4c26c1f3fe
#
_cell.length_a   1.000
_cell.length_b   1.000
_cell.length_c   1.000
_cell.angle_alpha   90.00
_cell.angle_beta   90.00
_cell.angle_gamma   90.00
#
_symmetry.space_group_name_H-M   'P 1'
#
loop_
_entity.id
_entity.type
_entity.pdbx_description
1 polymer ?
#
loop_
_entity_poly.entity_id
_entity_poly.type
_entity_poly.pdbx_seq_one_letter_code
_entity_poly.pdbx_strand_id
1 'polypeptide(L)' 'VARGNNVQVKGGIGAILVIAEEGEDTYDIVDWKAVLVDGEVVKADTWYRLENGELVEVD' A
#
# COMPACT_ATOMS: atom_id res chain seq x y z
N VAL A 1 7.82 3.92 0.04
CA VAL A 1 6.69 4.54 0.76
C VAL A 1 5.82 5.29 -0.23
N ALA A 2 4.51 5.02 -0.21
CA ALA A 2 3.54 5.78 -1.00
C ALA A 2 2.56 6.47 -0.04
N ARG A 3 2.33 7.75 -0.29
CA ARG A 3 1.47 8.58 0.56
C ARG A 3 0.62 9.49 -0.31
N GLY A 4 -0.65 9.62 0.01
CA GLY A 4 -1.58 10.49 -0.69
C GLY A 4 -2.96 9.84 -0.82
N ASN A 5 -3.75 10.32 -1.79
CA ASN A 5 -5.04 9.74 -2.12
C ASN A 5 -4.90 8.81 -3.32
N ASN A 6 -5.51 7.64 -3.25
CA ASN A 6 -5.52 6.65 -4.33
C ASN A 6 -4.11 6.22 -4.76
N VAL A 7 -3.20 6.10 -3.80
CA VAL A 7 -1.83 5.68 -4.08
C VAL A 7 -1.75 4.17 -4.24
N GLN A 8 -0.74 3.74 -4.99
CA GLN A 8 -0.46 2.33 -5.22
C GLN A 8 1.02 2.06 -4.97
N VAL A 9 1.33 0.86 -4.52
CA VAL A 9 2.71 0.43 -4.28
C VAL A 9 2.96 -0.94 -4.88
N LYS A 10 4.20 -1.21 -5.26
CA LYS A 10 4.65 -2.56 -5.59
C LYS A 10 6.13 -2.71 -5.25
N GLY A 11 6.58 -3.95 -5.10
CA GLY A 11 7.99 -4.23 -4.83
C GLY A 11 8.32 -5.68 -5.10
N GLY A 12 9.60 -6.00 -5.08
CA GLY A 12 10.08 -7.37 -5.25
C GLY A 12 10.11 -8.14 -3.94
N ILE A 13 10.42 -9.42 -4.01
CA ILE A 13 10.56 -10.29 -2.83
C ILE A 13 11.56 -9.67 -1.84
N GLY A 14 11.17 -9.62 -0.60
CA GLY A 14 11.99 -9.05 0.47
C GLY A 14 11.80 -7.55 0.67
N ALA A 15 11.08 -6.88 -0.22
CA ALA A 15 10.80 -5.46 -0.07
C ALA A 15 9.74 -5.22 1.01
N ILE A 16 9.81 -4.07 1.67
CA ILE A 16 8.78 -3.64 2.61
C ILE A 16 7.95 -2.56 1.92
N LEU A 17 6.66 -2.83 1.77
CA LEU A 17 5.72 -1.87 1.19
C LEU A 17 5.08 -1.08 2.31
N VAL A 18 5.15 0.23 2.22
CA VAL A 18 4.49 1.14 3.16
C VAL A 18 3.57 2.04 2.35
N ILE A 19 2.30 2.01 2.67
CA ILE A 19 1.29 2.82 2.01
C ILE A 19 0.52 3.61 3.07
N ALA A 20 0.34 4.90 2.82
CA ALA A 20 -0.39 5.78 3.72
C ALA A 20 -1.38 6.60 2.92
N GLU A 21 -2.62 6.63 3.36
CA GLU A 21 -3.68 7.37 2.70
C GLU A 21 -4.02 8.63 3.46
N GLU A 22 -4.06 9.76 2.76
CA GLU A 22 -4.39 11.07 3.32
C GLU A 22 -5.88 11.34 3.14
N GLY A 23 -6.44 12.15 4.04
CA GLY A 23 -7.82 12.60 3.92
C GLY A 23 -8.02 13.48 2.70
N GLU A 24 -9.26 13.56 2.19
CA GLU A 24 -9.56 14.25 0.94
C GLU A 24 -9.19 15.73 0.97
N ASP A 25 -9.44 16.40 2.07
CA ASP A 25 -9.22 17.84 2.19
C ASP A 25 -8.13 18.17 3.22
N THR A 26 -7.32 17.20 3.60
CA THR A 26 -6.26 17.39 4.60
C THR A 26 -5.02 16.62 4.19
N TYR A 27 -3.91 16.92 4.87
CA TYR A 27 -2.67 16.15 4.73
C TYR A 27 -2.51 15.15 5.87
N ASP A 28 -3.53 14.98 6.70
CA ASP A 28 -3.49 14.02 7.79
C ASP A 28 -3.63 12.60 7.25
N ILE A 29 -2.80 11.70 7.76
CA ILE A 29 -2.89 10.30 7.40
C ILE A 29 -4.09 9.70 8.12
N VAL A 30 -5.06 9.20 7.35
CA VAL A 30 -6.27 8.59 7.89
C VAL A 30 -6.17 7.07 7.97
N ASP A 31 -5.21 6.49 7.24
CA ASP A 31 -5.00 5.04 7.23
C ASP A 31 -3.59 4.73 6.74
N TRP A 32 -3.04 3.59 7.15
CA TRP A 32 -1.73 3.16 6.68
C TRP A 32 -1.55 1.67 6.86
N LYS A 33 -0.62 1.10 6.10
CA LYS A 33 -0.26 -0.32 6.19
C LYS A 33 1.20 -0.51 5.79
N ALA A 34 1.91 -1.36 6.53
CA ALA A 34 3.26 -1.76 6.19
C ALA A 34 3.30 -3.29 6.11
N VAL A 35 3.83 -3.83 5.02
CA VAL A 35 3.88 -5.28 4.81
C VAL A 35 5.19 -5.68 4.15
N LEU A 36 5.60 -6.92 4.41
CA LEU A 36 6.74 -7.53 3.74
C LEU A 36 6.24 -8.32 2.52
N VAL A 37 6.91 -8.13 1.39
CA VAL A 37 6.61 -8.91 0.19
C VAL A 37 7.22 -10.28 0.34
N ASP A 38 6.41 -11.28 0.63
CA ASP A 38 6.85 -12.66 0.86
C ASP A 38 6.63 -13.59 -0.35
N GLY A 39 5.90 -13.12 -1.35
CA GLY A 39 5.60 -13.90 -2.55
C GLY A 39 4.38 -14.82 -2.41
N GLU A 40 3.78 -14.88 -1.23
CA GLU A 40 2.60 -15.72 -0.98
C GLU A 40 1.37 -14.88 -0.69
N VAL A 41 1.36 -14.15 0.42
CA VAL A 41 0.26 -13.26 0.79
C VAL A 41 0.38 -11.95 0.04
N VAL A 42 1.59 -11.37 0.03
CA VAL A 42 1.89 -10.16 -0.72
C VAL A 42 2.78 -10.56 -1.89
N LYS A 43 2.25 -10.52 -3.09
CA LYS A 43 2.94 -10.98 -4.29
C LYS A 43 3.97 -9.96 -4.76
N ALA A 44 5.08 -10.46 -5.32
CA ALA A 44 6.11 -9.62 -5.90
C ALA A 44 5.62 -8.98 -7.20
N ASP A 45 6.14 -7.79 -7.48
CA ASP A 45 5.86 -7.05 -8.74
C ASP A 45 4.38 -6.89 -9.06
N THR A 46 3.57 -6.79 -8.01
CA THR A 46 2.12 -6.63 -8.11
C THR A 46 1.74 -5.30 -7.46
N TRP A 47 0.91 -4.52 -8.14
CA TRP A 47 0.43 -3.26 -7.60
C TRP A 47 -0.63 -3.50 -6.52
N TYR A 48 -0.50 -2.79 -5.40
CA TYR A 48 -1.45 -2.83 -4.30
C TYR A 48 -1.93 -1.43 -3.96
N ARG A 49 -3.17 -1.32 -3.53
CA ARG A 49 -3.73 -0.09 -2.99
C ARG A 49 -4.29 -0.37 -1.60
N LEU A 50 -4.54 0.70 -0.85
CA LEU A 50 -5.11 0.58 0.49
C LEU A 50 -6.61 0.83 0.41
N GLU A 51 -7.38 -0.07 0.98
CA GLU A 51 -8.84 0.06 1.05
C GLU A 51 -9.30 -0.38 2.44
N ASN A 52 -9.87 0.56 3.19
CA ASN A 52 -10.35 0.34 4.56
C ASN A 52 -9.30 -0.31 5.46
N GLY A 53 -8.05 0.13 5.35
CA GLY A 53 -6.94 -0.39 6.15
C GLY A 53 -6.36 -1.70 5.65
N GLU A 54 -6.84 -2.23 4.53
CA GLU A 54 -6.36 -3.48 3.96
C GLU A 54 -5.71 -3.27 2.61
N LEU A 55 -4.65 -4.03 2.33
CA LEU A 55 -4.03 -4.03 1.01
C LEU A 55 -4.87 -4.86 0.05
N VAL A 56 -5.18 -4.27 -1.10
CA VAL A 56 -5.96 -4.90 -2.15
C VAL A 56 -5.15 -4.88 -3.43
N GLU A 57 -5.08 -6.04 -4.08
CA GLU A 57 -4.37 -6.18 -5.35
C GLU A 57 -5.10 -5.39 -6.44
N VAL A 58 -4.34 -4.61 -7.19
CA VAL A 58 -4.88 -3.81 -8.31
C VAL A 58 -4.71 -4.60 -9.59
N ASP A 59 -5.80 -4.78 -10.29
CA ASP A 59 -5.79 -5.48 -11.58
C ASP A 59 -5.28 -4.59 -12.71
#